data_eab356f649e11c15fa1c7acc106659fe
#
_entry.id   eab356f649e11c15fa1c7acc106659fe
#
_cell.length_a   1.000
_cell.length_b   1.000
_cell.length_c   1.000
_cell.angle_alpha   90.00
_cell.angle_beta   90.00
_cell.angle_gamma   90.00
#
_symmetry.space_group_name_H-M   'P 1'
#
loop_
_entity.id
_entity.type
_entity.pdbx_description
1 polymer ?
#
loop_
_entity_poly.entity_id
_entity_poly.type
_entity_poly.pdbx_seq_one_letter_code
_entity_poly.pdbx_strand_id
1 'polypeptide(L)'
;TTGSTLGAAYNCNLKAFRATTDVIINSGSEKDGVRDALVISGNDSAVKIISMSIGDVFYSSTVADGIFYAFNRGKLMFAAAGTSLSWTSWWGVIFPANMAQTVAVTGIRDNMNQRCHTCHEGPEVDFVAVMQRASNTSRTSLTLAMSGSQPAYVGGSSAATATTAGIAALVWATNPNQSRSQVMQRLMNASSNYPARDGNFGWGTINAAQAVQ
;
A
#
# COMPACT_ATOMS: atom_id res chain seq x y z
N THR A 1 -5.34 -17.67 15.18
CA THR A 1 -4.17 -16.77 15.30
C THR A 1 -3.74 -16.68 16.77
N THR A 2 -2.56 -17.19 17.07
CA THR A 2 -1.97 -17.15 18.41
C THR A 2 -1.14 -15.87 18.65
N GLY A 3 -1.29 -14.86 17.80
CA GLY A 3 -0.53 -13.62 17.87
C GLY A 3 -1.21 -12.54 18.71
N SER A 4 -0.42 -11.66 19.29
CA SER A 4 -0.88 -10.46 20.00
C SER A 4 -1.30 -9.32 19.08
N THR A 5 -1.23 -9.51 17.76
CA THR A 5 -1.55 -8.53 16.74
C THR A 5 -2.64 -9.00 15.81
N LEU A 6 -3.60 -8.11 15.54
CA LEU A 6 -4.62 -8.28 14.52
C LEU A 6 -4.29 -7.36 13.34
N GLY A 7 -4.41 -7.88 12.11
CA GLY A 7 -4.35 -7.04 10.91
C GLY A 7 -5.58 -6.14 10.81
N ALA A 8 -5.49 -5.05 10.02
CA ALA A 8 -6.60 -4.13 9.80
C ALA A 8 -7.87 -4.85 9.30
N ALA A 9 -7.72 -5.91 8.52
CA ALA A 9 -8.81 -6.74 8.02
C ALA A 9 -8.59 -8.22 8.42
N TYR A 10 -8.60 -8.48 9.73
CA TYR A 10 -8.23 -9.78 10.31
C TYR A 10 -9.07 -10.98 9.84
N ASN A 11 -10.27 -10.73 9.35
CA ASN A 11 -11.20 -11.77 8.85
C ASN A 11 -11.26 -11.84 7.31
N CYS A 12 -10.36 -11.16 6.61
CA CYS A 12 -10.25 -11.28 5.15
C CYS A 12 -9.49 -12.55 4.75
N ASN A 13 -9.85 -13.11 3.60
CA ASN A 13 -9.05 -14.13 2.96
C ASN A 13 -7.79 -13.49 2.35
N LEU A 14 -6.63 -14.06 2.62
CA LEU A 14 -5.35 -13.63 2.08
C LEU A 14 -4.83 -14.67 1.09
N LYS A 15 -4.53 -14.21 -0.13
CA LYS A 15 -3.86 -15.00 -1.16
C LYS A 15 -2.47 -14.44 -1.39
N ALA A 16 -1.45 -15.15 -0.94
CA ALA A 16 -0.06 -14.72 -1.06
C ALA A 16 0.56 -15.20 -2.37
N PHE A 17 1.31 -14.33 -3.04
CA PHE A 17 2.13 -14.65 -4.21
C PHE A 17 3.60 -14.32 -3.92
N ARG A 18 4.47 -15.30 -4.12
CA ARG A 18 5.92 -15.06 -4.14
C ARG A 18 6.32 -14.69 -5.57
N ALA A 19 6.23 -13.41 -5.91
CA ALA A 19 6.50 -12.90 -7.25
C ALA A 19 7.98 -12.52 -7.45
N THR A 20 8.69 -12.20 -6.38
CA THR A 20 10.08 -11.74 -6.40
C THR A 20 10.90 -12.41 -5.30
N THR A 21 12.22 -12.33 -5.42
CA THR A 21 13.16 -12.75 -4.38
C THR A 21 13.47 -11.64 -3.39
N ASP A 22 13.29 -10.37 -3.80
CA ASP A 22 13.56 -9.17 -3.02
C ASP A 22 12.39 -8.17 -3.20
N VAL A 23 12.43 -7.08 -2.45
CA VAL A 23 11.48 -5.96 -2.55
C VAL A 23 11.78 -5.04 -3.74
N ILE A 24 12.98 -5.12 -4.32
CA ILE A 24 13.40 -4.38 -5.51
C ILE A 24 13.21 -5.25 -6.75
N ILE A 25 12.42 -4.79 -7.71
CA ILE A 25 12.09 -5.52 -8.95
C ILE A 25 13.14 -5.19 -10.02
N ASN A 26 14.34 -5.74 -9.91
CA ASN A 26 15.47 -5.34 -10.76
C ASN A 26 15.81 -6.35 -11.87
N SER A 27 15.41 -7.62 -11.76
CA SER A 27 15.68 -8.65 -12.76
C SER A 27 14.50 -8.91 -13.70
N GLY A 28 14.77 -9.48 -14.89
CA GLY A 28 13.72 -9.86 -15.84
C GLY A 28 12.76 -10.90 -15.25
N SER A 29 13.27 -11.90 -14.54
CA SER A 29 12.45 -12.94 -13.91
C SER A 29 11.54 -12.39 -12.79
N GLU A 30 11.98 -11.38 -12.04
CA GLU A 30 11.14 -10.71 -11.04
C GLU A 30 10.05 -9.88 -11.69
N LYS A 31 10.36 -9.16 -12.78
CA LYS A 31 9.37 -8.40 -13.55
C LYS A 31 8.30 -9.34 -14.13
N ASP A 32 8.71 -10.48 -14.68
CA ASP A 32 7.79 -11.51 -15.16
C ASP A 32 6.96 -12.11 -14.01
N GLY A 33 7.57 -12.41 -12.88
CA GLY A 33 6.87 -12.93 -11.70
C GLY A 33 5.81 -11.98 -11.17
N VAL A 34 6.08 -10.67 -11.12
CA VAL A 34 5.12 -9.64 -10.72
C VAL A 34 3.98 -9.53 -11.74
N ARG A 35 4.29 -9.49 -13.05
CA ARG A 35 3.28 -9.50 -14.11
C ARG A 35 2.35 -10.71 -13.97
N ASP A 36 2.90 -11.90 -13.81
CA ASP A 36 2.14 -13.14 -13.74
C ASP A 36 1.24 -13.18 -12.49
N ALA A 37 1.75 -12.74 -11.34
CA ALA A 37 0.95 -12.60 -10.13
C ALA A 37 -0.23 -11.63 -10.31
N LEU A 38 -0.01 -10.51 -11.01
CA LEU A 38 -1.05 -9.53 -11.35
C LEU A 38 -2.09 -10.10 -12.33
N VAL A 39 -1.65 -10.87 -13.33
CA VAL A 39 -2.55 -11.55 -14.28
C VAL A 39 -3.39 -12.62 -13.58
N ILE A 40 -2.79 -13.46 -12.75
CA ILE A 40 -3.49 -14.48 -11.97
C ILE A 40 -4.51 -13.81 -11.03
N SER A 41 -4.10 -12.76 -10.31
CA SER A 41 -5.00 -12.01 -9.43
C SER A 41 -6.11 -11.31 -10.22
N GLY A 42 -5.81 -10.81 -11.40
CA GLY A 42 -6.78 -10.19 -12.31
C GLY A 42 -7.88 -11.16 -12.71
N ASN A 43 -7.52 -12.41 -13.02
CA ASN A 43 -8.45 -13.45 -13.43
C ASN A 43 -9.28 -14.05 -12.28
N ASP A 44 -8.83 -13.89 -11.05
CA ASP A 44 -9.54 -14.40 -9.88
C ASP A 44 -10.63 -13.41 -9.42
N SER A 45 -11.89 -13.76 -9.59
CA SER A 45 -13.02 -12.92 -9.19
C SER A 45 -13.12 -12.69 -7.68
N ALA A 46 -12.54 -13.59 -6.86
CA ALA A 46 -12.49 -13.45 -5.41
C ALA A 46 -11.46 -12.39 -4.96
N VAL A 47 -10.43 -12.14 -5.75
CA VAL A 47 -9.46 -11.08 -5.47
C VAL A 47 -10.05 -9.73 -5.83
N LYS A 48 -10.19 -8.84 -4.87
CA LYS A 48 -10.66 -7.47 -5.05
C LYS A 48 -9.50 -6.46 -4.94
N ILE A 49 -8.60 -6.72 -3.99
CA ILE A 49 -7.51 -5.82 -3.63
C ILE A 49 -6.17 -6.54 -3.84
N ILE A 50 -5.20 -5.80 -4.36
CA ILE A 50 -3.82 -6.24 -4.49
C ILE A 50 -2.94 -5.26 -3.70
N SER A 51 -2.06 -5.78 -2.86
CA SER A 51 -1.10 -5.00 -2.08
C SER A 51 0.32 -5.34 -2.51
N MET A 52 1.08 -4.32 -2.92
CA MET A 52 2.43 -4.46 -3.46
C MET A 52 3.41 -3.60 -2.66
N SER A 53 4.13 -4.24 -1.73
CA SER A 53 5.23 -3.59 -0.99
C SER A 53 6.58 -3.82 -1.68
N ILE A 54 6.61 -3.67 -2.99
CA ILE A 54 7.73 -3.88 -3.91
C ILE A 54 7.82 -2.71 -4.89
N GLY A 55 8.98 -2.51 -5.50
CA GLY A 55 9.12 -1.45 -6.50
C GLY A 55 10.50 -1.36 -7.12
N ASP A 56 10.66 -0.43 -8.03
CA ASP A 56 11.92 -0.05 -8.68
C ASP A 56 11.92 1.47 -8.93
N VAL A 57 13.08 2.05 -9.05
CA VAL A 57 13.24 3.44 -9.50
C VAL A 57 13.03 3.56 -11.02
N PHE A 58 13.16 2.46 -11.75
CA PHE A 58 12.99 2.40 -13.19
C PHE A 58 11.63 1.82 -13.59
N TYR A 59 11.03 2.40 -14.63
CA TYR A 59 9.82 1.89 -15.24
C TYR A 59 10.06 0.52 -15.89
N SER A 60 9.08 -0.38 -15.77
CA SER A 60 9.07 -1.67 -16.46
C SER A 60 7.76 -1.86 -17.23
N SER A 61 7.85 -1.96 -18.54
CA SER A 61 6.68 -2.25 -19.38
C SER A 61 6.05 -3.60 -19.03
N THR A 62 6.85 -4.61 -18.73
CA THR A 62 6.38 -5.94 -18.32
C THR A 62 5.48 -5.87 -17.08
N VAL A 63 5.90 -5.15 -16.04
CA VAL A 63 5.10 -4.98 -14.83
C VAL A 63 3.88 -4.09 -15.11
N ALA A 64 4.04 -3.03 -15.91
CA ALA A 64 2.95 -2.14 -16.30
C ALA A 64 1.84 -2.89 -17.04
N ASP A 65 2.17 -3.83 -17.92
CA ASP A 65 1.18 -4.68 -18.60
C ASP A 65 0.34 -5.48 -17.60
N GLY A 66 0.96 -6.05 -16.57
CA GLY A 66 0.25 -6.72 -15.48
C GLY A 66 -0.65 -5.77 -14.69
N ILE A 67 -0.18 -4.54 -14.40
CA ILE A 67 -0.96 -3.49 -13.73
C ILE A 67 -2.19 -3.13 -14.58
N PHE A 68 -2.02 -2.84 -15.87
CA PHE A 68 -3.15 -2.55 -16.76
C PHE A 68 -4.13 -3.71 -16.85
N TYR A 69 -3.61 -4.93 -16.90
CA TYR A 69 -4.44 -6.13 -16.94
C TYR A 69 -5.33 -6.26 -15.70
N ALA A 70 -4.76 -6.16 -14.51
CA ALA A 70 -5.50 -6.23 -13.25
C ALA A 70 -6.45 -5.03 -13.07
N PHE A 71 -6.01 -3.83 -13.44
CA PHE A 71 -6.83 -2.62 -13.39
C PHE A 71 -8.09 -2.74 -14.25
N ASN A 72 -7.97 -3.21 -15.49
CA ASN A 72 -9.10 -3.39 -16.41
C ASN A 72 -10.09 -4.47 -15.93
N ARG A 73 -9.68 -5.32 -14.97
CA ARG A 73 -10.55 -6.29 -14.30
C ARG A 73 -11.11 -5.80 -12.96
N GLY A 74 -11.02 -4.50 -12.70
CA GLY A 74 -11.63 -3.86 -11.55
C GLY A 74 -10.87 -4.04 -10.23
N LYS A 75 -9.60 -4.49 -10.26
CA LYS A 75 -8.80 -4.64 -9.05
C LYS A 75 -8.38 -3.27 -8.52
N LEU A 76 -8.43 -3.09 -7.19
CA LEU A 76 -7.87 -1.95 -6.49
C LEU A 76 -6.47 -2.32 -6.03
N MET A 77 -5.47 -1.60 -6.53
CA MET A 77 -4.07 -1.95 -6.32
C MET A 77 -3.37 -0.87 -5.51
N PHE A 78 -2.82 -1.25 -4.37
CA PHE A 78 -2.01 -0.41 -3.51
C PHE A 78 -0.54 -0.72 -3.71
N ALA A 79 0.28 0.32 -3.86
CA ALA A 79 1.71 0.18 -4.06
C ALA A 79 2.49 1.12 -3.13
N ALA A 80 3.62 0.65 -2.63
CA ALA A 80 4.49 1.41 -1.75
C ALA A 80 5.18 2.55 -2.51
N ALA A 81 5.03 3.78 -2.01
CA ALA A 81 5.64 4.96 -2.62
C ALA A 81 7.18 4.93 -2.62
N GLY A 82 7.76 4.13 -1.76
CA GLY A 82 9.20 3.93 -1.63
C GLY A 82 9.68 4.13 -0.19
N THR A 83 10.67 3.33 0.17
CA THR A 83 11.44 3.45 1.41
C THR A 83 12.90 3.21 1.06
N SER A 84 13.75 4.20 1.29
CA SER A 84 15.15 4.14 0.91
C SER A 84 16.05 4.75 2.00
N LEU A 85 17.31 4.95 1.68
CA LEU A 85 18.19 5.75 2.54
C LEU A 85 17.65 7.19 2.62
N SER A 86 17.78 7.84 3.76
CA SER A 86 17.20 9.17 4.01
C SER A 86 17.62 10.23 2.99
N TRP A 87 18.80 10.08 2.39
CA TRP A 87 19.34 10.99 1.38
C TRP A 87 18.84 10.73 -0.04
N THR A 88 18.15 9.61 -0.31
CA THR A 88 17.55 9.27 -1.62
C THR A 88 16.03 9.44 -1.66
N SER A 89 15.40 9.73 -0.54
CA SER A 89 13.94 9.87 -0.44
C SER A 89 13.35 11.04 -1.24
N TRP A 90 14.18 11.95 -1.72
CA TRP A 90 13.82 13.07 -2.61
C TRP A 90 13.53 12.66 -4.06
N TRP A 91 13.79 11.40 -4.43
CA TRP A 91 13.52 10.90 -5.79
C TRP A 91 12.02 10.82 -6.13
N GLY A 92 11.14 11.15 -5.17
CA GLY A 92 9.71 11.05 -5.38
C GLY A 92 9.19 9.61 -5.30
N VAL A 93 7.98 9.42 -5.77
CA VAL A 93 7.29 8.12 -5.72
C VAL A 93 7.87 7.17 -6.77
N ILE A 94 8.25 5.95 -6.34
CA ILE A 94 8.86 4.94 -7.21
C ILE A 94 7.80 4.16 -8.01
N PHE A 95 8.23 3.50 -9.08
CA PHE A 95 7.41 2.57 -9.84
C PHE A 95 7.15 1.28 -9.02
N PRO A 96 5.93 0.67 -9.04
CA PRO A 96 4.76 1.06 -9.82
C PRO A 96 3.81 2.02 -9.10
N ALA A 97 4.14 2.53 -7.92
CA ALA A 97 3.25 3.42 -7.16
C ALA A 97 2.96 4.75 -7.89
N ASN A 98 3.88 5.21 -8.73
CA ASN A 98 3.72 6.42 -9.55
C ASN A 98 2.82 6.23 -10.80
N MET A 99 2.21 5.06 -10.98
CA MET A 99 1.26 4.82 -12.08
C MET A 99 -0.16 5.26 -11.67
N ALA A 100 -0.89 5.87 -12.57
CA ALA A 100 -2.29 6.29 -12.36
C ALA A 100 -3.26 5.12 -12.05
N GLN A 101 -2.87 3.89 -12.32
CA GLN A 101 -3.65 2.68 -12.08
C GLN A 101 -3.45 2.10 -10.67
N THR A 102 -2.49 2.61 -9.93
CA THR A 102 -2.16 2.19 -8.58
C THR A 102 -2.48 3.30 -7.57
N VAL A 103 -2.71 2.91 -6.35
CA VAL A 103 -2.88 3.81 -5.21
C VAL A 103 -1.55 3.89 -4.48
N ALA A 104 -0.89 5.02 -4.56
CA ALA A 104 0.42 5.24 -3.93
C ALA A 104 0.28 5.49 -2.43
N VAL A 105 0.98 4.73 -1.62
CA VAL A 105 0.91 4.86 -0.16
C VAL A 105 2.29 5.08 0.44
N THR A 106 2.40 6.06 1.34
CA THR A 106 3.62 6.33 2.09
C THR A 106 3.40 6.34 3.60
N GLY A 107 4.51 6.31 4.35
CA GLY A 107 4.50 6.39 5.81
C GLY A 107 4.77 7.80 6.31
N ILE A 108 4.04 8.22 7.35
CA ILE A 108 4.27 9.48 8.06
C ILE A 108 4.60 9.26 9.52
N ARG A 109 5.03 10.33 10.19
CA ARG A 109 5.21 10.38 11.64
C ARG A 109 3.88 10.67 12.34
N ASP A 110 3.81 10.35 13.62
CA ASP A 110 2.63 10.56 14.46
C ASP A 110 2.28 12.04 14.72
N ASN A 111 3.14 12.99 14.35
CA ASN A 111 2.82 14.41 14.31
C ASN A 111 2.02 14.84 13.06
N MET A 112 1.73 13.90 12.15
CA MET A 112 0.86 14.02 10.98
C MET A 112 1.33 14.98 9.88
N ASN A 113 2.48 15.63 10.02
CA ASN A 113 2.98 16.65 9.08
C ASN A 113 4.37 16.37 8.51
N GLN A 114 4.93 15.20 8.80
CA GLN A 114 6.24 14.80 8.32
C GLN A 114 6.21 13.36 7.82
N ARG A 115 6.84 13.09 6.68
CA ARG A 115 7.08 11.73 6.24
C ARG A 115 7.91 10.94 7.26
N CYS A 116 7.81 9.64 7.27
CA CYS A 116 8.73 8.81 8.04
C CYS A 116 10.17 9.01 7.51
N HIS A 117 11.18 8.78 8.35
CA HIS A 117 12.56 9.18 8.07
C HIS A 117 13.10 8.74 6.69
N THR A 118 12.70 7.55 6.24
CA THR A 118 13.15 6.94 5.00
C THR A 118 12.05 6.82 3.94
N CYS A 119 10.83 7.29 4.24
CA CYS A 119 9.72 7.22 3.30
C CYS A 119 9.84 8.24 2.19
N HIS A 120 9.43 7.87 0.99
CA HIS A 120 9.29 8.80 -0.12
C HIS A 120 7.97 9.59 0.00
N GLU A 121 7.93 10.78 -0.58
CA GLU A 121 6.77 11.65 -0.67
C GLU A 121 6.69 12.26 -2.07
N GLY A 122 5.56 12.81 -2.45
CA GLY A 122 5.39 13.45 -3.74
C GLY A 122 3.94 13.56 -4.17
N PRO A 123 3.69 14.25 -5.29
CA PRO A 123 2.34 14.54 -5.78
C PRO A 123 1.55 13.29 -6.20
N GLU A 124 2.21 12.17 -6.45
CA GLU A 124 1.57 10.90 -6.78
C GLU A 124 1.02 10.17 -5.55
N VAL A 125 1.45 10.52 -4.33
CA VAL A 125 0.96 9.90 -3.08
C VAL A 125 -0.54 10.12 -2.94
N ASP A 126 -1.30 9.02 -2.76
CA ASP A 126 -2.74 9.07 -2.53
C ASP A 126 -3.10 9.07 -1.05
N PHE A 127 -2.49 8.18 -0.26
CA PHE A 127 -2.76 8.07 1.16
C PHE A 127 -1.49 7.91 1.98
N VAL A 128 -1.62 8.20 3.26
CA VAL A 128 -0.54 8.00 4.23
C VAL A 128 -1.03 7.22 5.46
N ALA A 129 -0.11 6.53 6.11
CA ALA A 129 -0.38 5.90 7.40
C ALA A 129 0.75 6.22 8.40
N VAL A 130 0.40 6.30 9.68
CA VAL A 130 1.38 6.58 10.75
C VAL A 130 2.26 5.35 10.95
N MET A 131 3.54 5.50 10.65
CA MET A 131 4.53 4.42 10.66
C MET A 131 5.70 4.67 11.60
N GLN A 132 5.81 5.89 12.15
CA GLN A 132 6.96 6.29 12.95
C GLN A 132 6.59 7.35 14.00
N ARG A 133 7.25 7.31 15.16
CA ARG A 133 7.14 8.37 16.16
C ARG A 133 7.99 9.58 15.76
N ALA A 134 7.46 10.77 15.95
CA ALA A 134 8.18 12.01 15.69
C ALA A 134 9.30 12.25 16.71
N SER A 135 9.08 11.82 17.96
CA SER A 135 9.99 12.09 19.08
C SER A 135 11.31 11.31 19.02
N ASN A 136 11.31 10.09 18.46
CA ASN A 136 12.48 9.21 18.53
C ASN A 136 12.66 8.30 17.32
N THR A 137 11.92 8.51 16.23
CA THR A 137 11.94 7.73 15.01
C THR A 137 11.61 6.22 15.15
N SER A 138 11.09 5.79 16.30
CA SER A 138 10.66 4.39 16.51
C SER A 138 9.49 4.05 15.60
N ARG A 139 9.49 2.83 15.08
CA ARG A 139 8.38 2.29 14.27
C ARG A 139 7.15 2.06 15.13
N THR A 140 5.95 2.30 14.57
CA THR A 140 4.69 2.26 15.32
C THR A 140 3.79 1.10 14.96
N SER A 141 3.97 0.46 13.81
CA SER A 141 3.12 -0.62 13.35
C SER A 141 3.62 -1.97 13.89
N LEU A 142 2.84 -2.61 14.75
CA LEU A 142 3.15 -3.96 15.25
C LEU A 142 2.66 -5.00 14.25
N THR A 143 3.48 -5.97 13.91
CA THR A 143 3.15 -7.03 12.98
C THR A 143 3.51 -8.41 13.52
N LEU A 144 3.02 -9.46 12.85
CA LEU A 144 3.47 -10.82 13.08
C LEU A 144 4.97 -10.94 12.76
N ALA A 145 5.67 -11.80 13.51
CA ALA A 145 7.10 -11.99 13.30
C ALA A 145 7.41 -12.54 11.90
N MET A 146 8.48 -12.07 11.31
CA MET A 146 9.01 -12.60 10.04
C MET A 146 9.72 -13.94 10.24
N SER A 147 10.30 -14.15 11.41
CA SER A 147 10.90 -15.41 11.84
C SER A 147 10.73 -15.57 13.35
N GLY A 148 10.44 -16.77 13.81
CA GLY A 148 10.17 -17.02 15.21
C GLY A 148 8.74 -16.61 15.63
N SER A 149 8.49 -16.56 16.93
CA SER A 149 7.15 -16.37 17.51
C SER A 149 6.88 -14.97 18.05
N GLN A 150 7.83 -14.05 17.94
CA GLN A 150 7.71 -12.74 18.56
C GLN A 150 7.28 -11.67 17.56
N PRO A 151 6.21 -10.90 17.86
CA PRO A 151 5.83 -9.74 17.06
C PRO A 151 6.96 -8.71 17.01
N ALA A 152 7.05 -7.99 15.88
CA ALA A 152 8.04 -6.96 15.69
C ALA A 152 7.40 -5.65 15.19
N TYR A 153 8.00 -4.53 15.55
CA TYR A 153 7.59 -3.23 15.03
C TYR A 153 8.17 -3.02 13.63
N VAL A 154 7.29 -2.73 12.69
CA VAL A 154 7.62 -2.40 11.30
C VAL A 154 7.20 -0.97 10.97
N GLY A 155 7.68 -0.46 9.85
CA GLY A 155 7.35 0.87 9.35
C GLY A 155 7.70 0.99 7.87
N GLY A 156 7.83 2.23 7.40
CA GLY A 156 8.08 2.52 6.00
C GLY A 156 6.82 2.47 5.14
N SER A 157 6.97 2.81 3.86
CA SER A 157 5.87 2.78 2.90
C SER A 157 5.27 1.38 2.72
N SER A 158 6.07 0.33 2.89
CA SER A 158 5.60 -1.06 2.78
C SER A 158 4.52 -1.41 3.81
N ALA A 159 4.75 -1.08 5.10
CA ALA A 159 3.77 -1.31 6.15
C ALA A 159 2.54 -0.39 6.01
N ALA A 160 2.75 0.86 5.59
CA ALA A 160 1.68 1.81 5.28
C ALA A 160 0.76 1.26 4.18
N THR A 161 1.34 0.71 3.11
CA THR A 161 0.61 0.10 1.99
C THR A 161 -0.25 -1.07 2.44
N ALA A 162 0.33 -1.99 3.21
CA ALA A 162 -0.41 -3.15 3.72
C ALA A 162 -1.56 -2.72 4.66
N THR A 163 -1.35 -1.73 5.52
CA THR A 163 -2.38 -1.18 6.41
C THR A 163 -3.52 -0.54 5.61
N THR A 164 -3.19 0.29 4.62
CA THR A 164 -4.18 0.98 3.78
C THR A 164 -4.97 -0.02 2.93
N ALA A 165 -4.32 -1.03 2.36
CA ALA A 165 -4.99 -2.11 1.63
C ALA A 165 -5.94 -2.90 2.54
N GLY A 166 -5.56 -3.15 3.80
CA GLY A 166 -6.43 -3.77 4.80
C GLY A 166 -7.66 -2.91 5.12
N ILE A 167 -7.51 -1.60 5.28
CA ILE A 167 -8.65 -0.69 5.47
C ILE A 167 -9.59 -0.72 4.26
N ALA A 168 -9.04 -0.70 3.05
CA ALA A 168 -9.84 -0.82 1.84
C ALA A 168 -10.60 -2.15 1.76
N ALA A 169 -10.01 -3.25 2.25
CA ALA A 169 -10.69 -4.54 2.33
C ALA A 169 -11.88 -4.51 3.31
N LEU A 170 -11.74 -3.86 4.46
CA LEU A 170 -12.86 -3.62 5.39
C LEU A 170 -13.98 -2.83 4.72
N VAL A 171 -13.64 -1.73 4.05
CA VAL A 171 -14.62 -0.87 3.34
C VAL A 171 -15.33 -1.66 2.24
N TRP A 172 -14.60 -2.43 1.45
CA TRP A 172 -15.23 -3.23 0.38
C TRP A 172 -16.11 -4.34 0.93
N ALA A 173 -15.73 -4.94 2.09
CA ALA A 173 -16.51 -5.98 2.73
C ALA A 173 -17.88 -5.50 3.25
N THR A 174 -18.07 -4.21 3.56
CA THR A 174 -19.38 -3.67 3.97
C THR A 174 -20.42 -3.70 2.84
N ASN A 175 -19.98 -3.64 1.59
CA ASN A 175 -20.83 -3.82 0.41
C ASN A 175 -20.00 -4.40 -0.75
N PRO A 176 -19.97 -5.74 -0.90
CA PRO A 176 -19.16 -6.43 -1.91
C PRO A 176 -19.52 -6.09 -3.37
N ASN A 177 -20.70 -5.51 -3.61
CA ASN A 177 -21.17 -5.13 -4.95
C ASN A 177 -20.65 -3.77 -5.41
N GLN A 178 -19.96 -3.03 -4.54
CA GLN A 178 -19.35 -1.75 -4.92
C GLN A 178 -18.28 -1.95 -6.00
N SER A 179 -18.18 -0.97 -6.87
CA SER A 179 -17.07 -0.85 -7.81
C SER A 179 -15.79 -0.36 -7.10
N ARG A 180 -14.64 -0.58 -7.72
CA ARG A 180 -13.36 -0.02 -7.26
C ARG A 180 -13.44 1.50 -7.02
N SER A 181 -14.06 2.24 -7.93
CA SER A 181 -14.18 3.70 -7.83
C SER A 181 -15.04 4.14 -6.64
N GLN A 182 -16.11 3.41 -6.32
CA GLN A 182 -16.95 3.69 -5.16
C GLN A 182 -16.19 3.43 -3.85
N VAL A 183 -15.42 2.34 -3.77
CA VAL A 183 -14.56 2.08 -2.61
C VAL A 183 -13.50 3.18 -2.47
N MET A 184 -12.83 3.55 -3.55
CA MET A 184 -11.83 4.62 -3.54
C MET A 184 -12.44 5.96 -3.08
N GLN A 185 -13.64 6.30 -3.53
CA GLN A 185 -14.33 7.52 -3.10
C GLN A 185 -14.64 7.51 -1.58
N ARG A 186 -15.05 6.37 -1.02
CA ARG A 186 -15.26 6.23 0.43
C ARG A 186 -13.96 6.42 1.22
N LEU A 187 -12.86 5.86 0.73
CA LEU A 187 -11.54 6.07 1.36
C LEU A 187 -11.14 7.54 1.34
N MET A 188 -11.32 8.23 0.20
CA MET A 188 -11.03 9.66 0.07
C MET A 188 -11.89 10.49 1.02
N ASN A 189 -13.22 10.26 1.04
CA ASN A 189 -14.15 11.02 1.88
C ASN A 189 -13.87 10.86 3.39
N ALA A 190 -13.30 9.73 3.78
CA ALA A 190 -12.93 9.44 5.17
C ALA A 190 -11.48 9.84 5.51
N SER A 191 -10.80 10.57 4.64
CA SER A 191 -9.39 10.92 4.83
C SER A 191 -9.20 12.33 5.38
N SER A 192 -8.11 12.51 6.13
CA SER A 192 -7.85 13.73 6.92
C SER A 192 -7.74 15.01 6.12
N ASN A 193 -7.36 14.93 4.85
CA ASN A 193 -7.16 16.10 3.98
C ASN A 193 -8.36 16.35 3.04
N TYR A 194 -9.35 15.45 3.01
CA TYR A 194 -10.51 15.65 2.15
C TYR A 194 -11.30 16.92 2.56
N PRO A 195 -11.77 17.75 1.60
CA PRO A 195 -11.75 17.58 0.15
C PRO A 195 -10.50 18.14 -0.57
N ALA A 196 -9.53 18.69 0.13
CA ALA A 196 -8.34 19.30 -0.43
C ALA A 196 -7.14 18.32 -0.37
N ARG A 197 -6.65 17.90 -1.54
CA ARG A 197 -5.49 16.98 -1.61
C ARG A 197 -4.19 17.73 -1.34
N ASP A 198 -3.36 17.22 -0.44
CA ASP A 198 -2.02 17.73 -0.17
C ASP A 198 -1.03 17.32 -1.27
N GLY A 199 -0.04 18.16 -1.56
CA GLY A 199 0.94 17.92 -2.63
C GLY A 199 1.96 16.82 -2.32
N ASN A 200 2.18 16.47 -1.04
CA ASN A 200 3.15 15.45 -0.62
C ASN A 200 2.49 14.21 -0.01
N PHE A 201 1.31 14.40 0.62
CA PHE A 201 0.64 13.37 1.41
C PHE A 201 -0.75 12.99 0.88
N GLY A 202 -1.12 13.50 -0.28
CA GLY A 202 -2.36 13.14 -0.94
C GLY A 202 -3.60 13.47 -0.10
N TRP A 203 -4.52 12.50 0.00
CA TRP A 203 -5.74 12.61 0.81
C TRP A 203 -5.49 12.47 2.32
N GLY A 204 -4.25 12.15 2.73
CA GLY A 204 -3.90 12.01 4.15
C GLY A 204 -4.19 10.63 4.72
N THR A 205 -4.42 10.57 6.03
CA THR A 205 -4.75 9.33 6.75
C THR A 205 -6.22 8.99 6.67
N ILE A 206 -6.54 7.70 6.49
CA ILE A 206 -7.92 7.22 6.42
C ILE A 206 -8.45 6.96 7.84
N ASN A 207 -9.61 7.53 8.17
CA ASN A 207 -10.40 7.12 9.32
C ASN A 207 -11.21 5.87 8.94
N ALA A 208 -10.72 4.69 9.34
CA ALA A 208 -11.35 3.42 8.99
C ALA A 208 -12.80 3.30 9.51
N ALA A 209 -13.08 3.82 10.72
CA ALA A 209 -14.42 3.78 11.30
C ALA A 209 -15.42 4.61 10.50
N GLN A 210 -14.99 5.73 9.96
CA GLN A 210 -15.81 6.57 9.08
C GLN A 210 -15.95 5.94 7.69
N ALA A 211 -14.90 5.33 7.16
CA ALA A 211 -14.90 4.75 5.82
C ALA A 211 -15.84 3.53 5.70
N VAL A 212 -16.12 2.81 6.79
CA VAL A 212 -17.00 1.62 6.78
C VAL A 212 -18.49 1.95 6.99
N GLN A 213 -18.84 3.18 7.34
CA GLN A 213 -20.22 3.67 7.46
C GLN A 213 -20.83 3.94 6.09
#